data_a8c4007ea5665c67d0ec6ed4f4eb0fd8
#
_entry.id   a8c4007ea5665c67d0ec6ed4f4eb0fd8
#
_cell.length_a   1.000
_cell.length_b   1.000
_cell.length_c   1.000
_cell.angle_alpha   90.00
_cell.angle_beta   90.00
_cell.angle_gamma   90.00
#
_symmetry.space_group_name_H-M   'P 1'
#
loop_
_entity.id
_entity.type
_entity.pdbx_description
1 polymer ?
#
loop_
_entity_poly.entity_id
_entity_poly.type
_entity_poly.pdbx_seq_one_letter_code
_entity_poly.pdbx_strand_id
1 'polypeptide(L)'
;MKIDTEIRHVTKPGANLFVELGFTPDEAKRLQAASRKQINDARLLKRQLMEELSVWIAKHHLKQAEAAEILMVSRPRVSDVVNKKTAKFTIDTLVEMLSRVGKPVKLAIS
;
A
#
# COMPACT_ATOMS: atom_id res chain seq x y z
N MET A 1 -26.99 -22.22 6.98
CA MET A 1 -26.82 -21.60 6.63
C MET A 1 -26.40 -21.78 6.19
N LYS A 2 -26.40 -21.90 5.92
CA LYS A 2 -25.89 -21.45 5.46
C LYS A 2 -25.13 -20.72 5.38
N ILE A 3 -24.64 -20.89 5.33
CA ILE A 3 -24.10 -20.16 5.21
C ILE A 3 -23.68 -20.40 4.55
N ASP A 4 -23.58 -20.66 4.09
CA ASP A 4 -23.20 -20.62 3.53
C ASP A 4 -22.75 -20.72 3.11
N THR A 5 -22.85 -21.16 2.97
CA THR A 5 -22.53 -20.92 2.55
C THR A 5 -22.55 -20.74 1.94
N GLU A 6 -22.80 -21.06 1.74
CA GLU A 6 -22.95 -20.45 1.16
C GLU A 6 -23.35 -19.55 0.91
N ILE A 7 -23.77 -19.72 1.28
CA ILE A 7 -24.10 -18.57 0.82
C ILE A 7 -23.25 -17.69 0.60
N ARG A 8 -23.37 -17.29 -0.15
CA ARG A 8 -22.58 -16.37 -0.23
C ARG A 8 -23.18 -15.27 -0.82
N HIS A 9 -23.28 -14.23 -0.13
CA HIS A 9 -23.74 -12.98 -0.64
C HIS A 9 -22.64 -12.33 -1.47
N VAL A 10 -22.93 -12.06 -2.71
CA VAL A 10 -21.95 -11.44 -3.61
C VAL A 10 -22.36 -9.97 -3.78
N THR A 11 -21.46 -9.07 -3.42
CA THR A 11 -21.70 -7.63 -3.59
C THR A 11 -21.58 -7.27 -5.06
N LYS A 12 -22.61 -6.63 -5.59
CA LYS A 12 -22.62 -6.18 -6.98
C LYS A 12 -21.68 -4.99 -7.15
N PRO A 13 -21.09 -4.80 -8.34
CA PRO A 13 -20.30 -3.60 -8.60
C PRO A 13 -21.14 -2.34 -8.33
N GLY A 14 -20.59 -1.43 -7.55
CA GLY A 14 -21.29 -0.21 -7.15
C GLY A 14 -22.23 -0.34 -5.98
N ALA A 15 -22.48 -1.55 -5.48
CA ALA A 15 -23.34 -1.74 -4.31
C ALA A 15 -22.63 -1.25 -3.05
N ASN A 16 -23.40 -0.73 -2.10
CA ASN A 16 -22.85 -0.25 -0.84
C ASN A 16 -22.84 -1.40 0.17
N LEU A 17 -21.66 -1.92 0.46
CA LEU A 17 -21.48 -3.04 1.36
C LEU A 17 -21.99 -2.74 2.78
N PHE A 18 -21.80 -1.52 3.24
CA PHE A 18 -22.21 -1.15 4.59
C PHE A 18 -23.73 -1.20 4.76
N VAL A 19 -24.47 -0.84 3.72
CA VAL A 19 -25.93 -0.96 3.76
C VAL A 19 -26.32 -2.44 3.83
N GLU A 20 -25.65 -3.28 3.08
CA GLU A 20 -25.90 -4.72 3.08
C GLU A 20 -25.59 -5.36 4.44
N LEU A 21 -24.69 -4.76 5.21
CA LEU A 21 -24.36 -5.24 6.55
C LEU A 21 -25.29 -4.71 7.63
N GLY A 22 -26.30 -3.95 7.26
CA GLY A 22 -27.33 -3.48 8.20
C GLY A 22 -27.15 -2.06 8.70
N PHE A 23 -26.20 -1.30 8.14
CA PHE A 23 -26.02 0.10 8.48
C PHE A 23 -27.07 0.97 7.78
N THR A 24 -27.43 2.11 8.39
CA THR A 24 -28.29 3.07 7.70
C THR A 24 -27.55 3.69 6.52
N PRO A 25 -28.29 4.22 5.51
CA PRO A 25 -27.63 4.86 4.37
C PRO A 25 -26.64 5.97 4.75
N ASP A 26 -26.98 6.79 5.76
CA ASP A 26 -26.07 7.85 6.19
C ASP A 26 -24.83 7.30 6.88
N GLU A 27 -25.00 6.30 7.74
CA GLU A 27 -23.87 5.62 8.38
C GLU A 27 -22.99 4.95 7.34
N ALA A 28 -23.61 4.28 6.36
CA ALA A 28 -22.88 3.60 5.30
C ALA A 28 -22.04 4.57 4.50
N LYS A 29 -22.57 5.75 4.17
CA LYS A 29 -21.82 6.77 3.44
C LYS A 29 -20.61 7.24 4.21
N ARG A 30 -20.76 7.49 5.51
CA ARG A 30 -19.65 7.95 6.34
C ARG A 30 -18.56 6.89 6.47
N LEU A 31 -18.95 5.64 6.70
CA LEU A 31 -17.99 4.55 6.82
C LEU A 31 -17.27 4.30 5.50
N GLN A 32 -17.98 4.37 4.39
CA GLN A 32 -17.40 4.19 3.07
C GLN A 32 -16.39 5.28 2.74
N ALA A 33 -16.72 6.53 3.07
CA ALA A 33 -15.82 7.66 2.85
C ALA A 33 -14.57 7.53 3.72
N ALA A 34 -14.70 7.11 4.96
CA ALA A 34 -13.56 6.88 5.85
C ALA A 34 -12.66 5.77 5.31
N SER A 35 -13.24 4.68 4.79
CA SER A 35 -12.46 3.58 4.19
C SER A 35 -11.68 4.04 2.98
N ARG A 36 -12.29 4.85 2.11
CA ARG A 36 -11.60 5.39 0.93
C ARG A 36 -10.43 6.27 1.32
N LYS A 37 -10.62 7.10 2.35
CA LYS A 37 -9.55 7.96 2.84
C LYS A 37 -8.39 7.14 3.37
N GLN A 38 -8.66 6.09 4.13
CA GLN A 38 -7.60 5.21 4.64
C GLN A 38 -6.80 4.57 3.53
N ILE A 39 -7.47 4.10 2.47
CA ILE A 39 -6.78 3.50 1.31
C ILE A 39 -5.90 4.53 0.63
N ASN A 40 -6.39 5.75 0.43
CA ASN A 40 -5.63 6.81 -0.21
C ASN A 40 -4.44 7.23 0.64
N ASP A 41 -4.61 7.33 1.96
CA ASP A 41 -3.53 7.68 2.87
C ASP A 41 -2.43 6.62 2.83
N ALA A 42 -2.80 5.35 2.78
CA ALA A 42 -1.84 4.26 2.67
C ALA A 42 -1.06 4.31 1.37
N ARG A 43 -1.73 4.61 0.25
CA ARG A 43 -1.06 4.76 -1.05
C ARG A 43 -0.08 5.92 -1.04
N LEU A 44 -0.47 7.05 -0.48
CA LEU A 44 0.40 8.21 -0.38
C LEU A 44 1.64 7.89 0.45
N LEU A 45 1.47 7.20 1.56
CA LEU A 45 2.58 6.79 2.39
C LEU A 45 3.52 5.87 1.64
N LYS A 46 2.99 4.88 0.92
CA LYS A 46 3.81 3.98 0.10
C LYS A 46 4.60 4.75 -0.95
N ARG A 47 3.95 5.73 -1.61
CA ARG A 47 4.63 6.54 -2.63
C ARG A 47 5.75 7.37 -2.02
N GLN A 48 5.54 7.93 -0.83
CA GLN A 48 6.58 8.67 -0.13
C GLN A 48 7.78 7.78 0.19
N LEU A 49 7.52 6.57 0.68
CA LEU A 49 8.58 5.62 0.98
C LEU A 49 9.33 5.21 -0.28
N MET A 50 8.61 4.96 -1.38
CA MET A 50 9.23 4.64 -2.67
C MET A 50 10.04 5.80 -3.21
N GLU A 51 9.58 7.03 -3.01
CA GLU A 51 10.32 8.22 -3.43
C GLU A 51 11.66 8.31 -2.70
N GLU A 52 11.68 8.05 -1.40
CA GLU A 52 12.91 8.06 -0.62
C GLU A 52 13.89 7.01 -1.15
N LEU A 53 13.41 5.83 -1.49
CA LEU A 53 14.26 4.79 -2.07
C LEU A 53 14.78 5.21 -3.45
N SER A 54 13.93 5.82 -4.27
CA SER A 54 14.33 6.29 -5.60
C SER A 54 15.39 7.37 -5.51
N VAL A 55 15.24 8.31 -4.58
CA VAL A 55 16.21 9.38 -4.34
C VAL A 55 17.54 8.77 -3.89
N TRP A 56 17.51 7.79 -2.99
CA TRP A 56 18.72 7.12 -2.54
C TRP A 56 19.45 6.44 -3.70
N ILE A 57 18.72 5.73 -4.56
CA ILE A 57 19.31 5.07 -5.74
C ILE A 57 19.95 6.10 -6.66
N ALA A 58 19.25 7.19 -6.94
CA ALA A 58 19.75 8.25 -7.82
C ALA A 58 20.97 8.96 -7.22
N LYS A 59 20.93 9.23 -5.91
CA LYS A 59 22.00 9.93 -5.21
C LYS A 59 23.31 9.14 -5.23
N HIS A 60 23.22 7.82 -5.18
CA HIS A 60 24.40 6.95 -5.20
C HIS A 60 24.75 6.45 -6.60
N HIS A 61 24.04 6.92 -7.62
CA HIS A 61 24.26 6.56 -9.02
C HIS A 61 24.25 5.04 -9.24
N LEU A 62 23.32 4.35 -8.60
CA LEU A 62 23.27 2.89 -8.66
C LEU A 62 22.47 2.40 -9.86
N LYS A 63 22.95 1.31 -10.45
CA LYS A 63 22.17 0.57 -11.44
C LYS A 63 21.13 -0.28 -10.70
N GLN A 64 20.08 -0.69 -11.40
CA GLN A 64 19.03 -1.50 -10.79
C GLN A 64 19.59 -2.79 -10.18
N ALA A 65 20.53 -3.43 -10.86
CA ALA A 65 21.14 -4.65 -10.34
C ALA A 65 21.89 -4.41 -9.02
N GLU A 66 22.61 -3.29 -8.94
CA GLU A 66 23.34 -2.93 -7.72
C GLU A 66 22.41 -2.61 -6.58
N ALA A 67 21.36 -1.84 -6.87
CA ALA A 67 20.35 -1.50 -5.86
C ALA A 67 19.64 -2.77 -5.38
N ALA A 68 19.36 -3.70 -6.28
CA ALA A 68 18.72 -4.96 -5.94
C ALA A 68 19.52 -5.77 -4.93
N GLU A 69 20.83 -5.81 -5.10
CA GLU A 69 21.71 -6.52 -4.17
C GLU A 69 21.69 -5.87 -2.78
N ILE A 70 21.81 -4.56 -2.73
CA ILE A 70 21.83 -3.83 -1.46
C ILE A 70 20.50 -3.95 -0.73
N LEU A 71 19.40 -3.81 -1.48
CA LEU A 71 18.05 -3.88 -0.92
C LEU A 71 17.59 -5.32 -0.66
N MET A 72 18.37 -6.30 -1.14
CA MET A 72 18.04 -7.73 -1.01
C MET A 72 16.69 -8.07 -1.64
N VAL A 73 16.45 -7.52 -2.82
CA VAL A 73 15.25 -7.78 -3.62
C VAL A 73 15.66 -8.06 -5.07
N SER A 74 14.71 -8.50 -5.89
CA SER A 74 14.99 -8.76 -7.30
C SER A 74 15.03 -7.45 -8.11
N ARG A 75 15.67 -7.48 -9.30
CA ARG A 75 15.71 -6.32 -10.19
C ARG A 75 14.31 -5.82 -10.56
N PRO A 76 13.35 -6.69 -10.90
CA PRO A 76 11.98 -6.22 -11.17
C PRO A 76 11.37 -5.44 -9.99
N ARG A 77 11.71 -5.82 -8.76
CA ARG A 77 11.23 -5.10 -7.58
C ARG A 77 11.79 -3.69 -7.51
N VAL A 78 13.07 -3.52 -7.85
CA VAL A 78 13.69 -2.19 -7.90
C VAL A 78 12.98 -1.34 -8.96
N SER A 79 12.70 -1.90 -10.12
CA SER A 79 11.96 -1.20 -11.16
C SER A 79 10.56 -0.79 -10.69
N ASP A 80 9.88 -1.67 -9.97
CA ASP A 80 8.56 -1.37 -9.42
C ASP A 80 8.60 -0.22 -8.41
N VAL A 81 9.66 -0.14 -7.61
CA VAL A 81 9.85 0.97 -6.67
C VAL A 81 10.04 2.29 -7.42
N VAL A 82 10.94 2.29 -8.40
CA VAL A 82 11.23 3.50 -9.18
C VAL A 82 10.00 3.98 -9.93
N ASN A 83 9.17 3.05 -10.41
CA ASN A 83 7.94 3.37 -11.14
C ASN A 83 6.73 3.59 -10.23
N LYS A 84 6.94 3.60 -8.92
CA LYS A 84 5.88 3.88 -7.93
C LYS A 84 4.69 2.94 -8.02
N LYS A 85 4.94 1.66 -8.21
CA LYS A 85 3.89 0.64 -8.28
C LYS A 85 3.48 0.22 -6.87
N THR A 86 2.68 1.04 -6.23
CA THR A 86 2.30 0.87 -4.82
C THR A 86 1.57 -0.43 -4.54
N ALA A 87 0.84 -0.97 -5.51
CA ALA A 87 0.10 -2.21 -5.33
C ALA A 87 1.01 -3.43 -5.16
N LYS A 88 2.29 -3.32 -5.52
CA LYS A 88 3.24 -4.42 -5.47
C LYS A 88 3.98 -4.56 -4.14
N PHE A 89 3.80 -3.60 -3.24
CA PHE A 89 4.55 -3.55 -1.99
C PHE A 89 3.63 -3.29 -0.81
N THR A 90 4.01 -3.83 0.35
CA THR A 90 3.40 -3.44 1.60
C THR A 90 4.26 -2.36 2.25
N ILE A 91 3.68 -1.62 3.19
CA ILE A 91 4.42 -0.60 3.93
C ILE A 91 5.57 -1.26 4.70
N ASP A 92 5.33 -2.42 5.30
CA ASP A 92 6.36 -3.15 6.04
C ASP A 92 7.58 -3.46 5.18
N THR A 93 7.35 -3.94 3.95
CA THR A 93 8.42 -4.25 3.02
C THR A 93 9.24 -3.01 2.70
N LEU A 94 8.57 -1.89 2.44
CA LEU A 94 9.25 -0.63 2.12
C LEU A 94 10.05 -0.11 3.31
N VAL A 95 9.52 -0.23 4.53
CA VAL A 95 10.23 0.16 5.75
C VAL A 95 11.50 -0.69 5.91
N GLU A 96 11.42 -2.00 5.67
CA GLU A 96 12.60 -2.87 5.71
C GLU A 96 13.65 -2.45 4.70
N MET A 97 13.23 -2.15 3.48
CA MET A 97 14.15 -1.72 2.43
C MET A 97 14.88 -0.44 2.81
N LEU A 98 14.15 0.54 3.37
CA LEU A 98 14.75 1.78 3.83
C LEU A 98 15.72 1.55 4.99
N SER A 99 15.39 0.65 5.89
CA SER A 99 16.29 0.31 7.01
C SER A 99 17.60 -0.29 6.51
N ARG A 100 17.55 -1.08 5.43
CA ARG A 100 18.74 -1.70 4.86
C ARG A 100 19.71 -0.69 4.26
N VAL A 101 19.21 0.47 3.84
CA VAL A 101 20.06 1.53 3.30
C VAL A 101 20.41 2.61 4.31
N GLY A 102 20.14 2.34 5.59
CA GLY A 102 20.48 3.25 6.67
C GLY A 102 19.53 4.43 6.81
N LYS A 103 18.32 4.33 6.31
CA LYS A 103 17.28 5.37 6.43
C LYS A 103 16.08 4.82 7.20
N PRO A 104 16.19 4.68 8.53
CA PRO A 104 15.09 4.15 9.32
C PRO A 104 13.87 5.07 9.26
N VAL A 105 12.70 4.46 9.16
CA VAL A 105 11.44 5.19 9.10
C VAL A 105 10.95 5.43 10.50
N LYS A 106 10.65 6.69 10.81
CA LYS A 106 10.05 7.06 12.09
C LYS A 106 8.66 7.59 11.82
N LEU A 107 7.70 7.14 12.60
CA LEU A 107 6.33 7.57 12.46
C LEU A 107 6.08 8.79 13.35
N ALA A 108 5.62 9.87 12.73
CA ALA A 108 5.15 11.03 13.44
C ALA A 108 3.68 11.22 13.15
N ILE A 109 2.88 11.22 14.20
CA ILE A 109 1.43 11.40 14.08
C ILE A 109 1.10 12.76 14.64
N SER A 110 0.47 13.58 13.83
CA SER A 110 0.02 14.91 14.25
C SER A 110 -1.46 14.94 14.58
#